data_190246bd8e585bd7564a79f0b5f11023
#
_entry.id   190246bd8e585bd7564a79f0b5f11023
#
_cell.length_a   1.000
_cell.length_b   1.000
_cell.length_c   1.000
_cell.angle_alpha   90.00
_cell.angle_beta   90.00
_cell.angle_gamma   90.00
#
_symmetry.space_group_name_H-M   'P 1'
#
loop_
_entity.id
_entity.type
_entity.pdbx_description
1 polymer ?
#
loop_
_entity_poly.entity_id
_entity_poly.type
_entity_poly.pdbx_seq_one_letter_code
_entity_poly.pdbx_strand_id
1 'polypeptide(L)'
;MQHLSVNQYLRDHIRTVPNWPAPGVQFRDITPLLQDAKVFRVLIDAFVHRYMDPSMRPDVVAGLDARGFIVGAVVAYELNVGFIPVRKKGKLPFTTVEETYELEYGSATVELHT
;
A
#
# COMPACT_ATOMS: atom_id res chain seq x y z
N MET A 1 -22.89 20.35 12.31
CA MET A 1 -21.73 20.28 11.42
C MET A 1 -21.42 18.82 11.12
N GLN A 2 -21.28 18.48 9.87
CA GLN A 2 -20.89 17.12 9.49
C GLN A 2 -19.39 17.02 9.37
N HIS A 3 -18.86 15.97 9.95
CA HIS A 3 -17.46 15.63 9.80
C HIS A 3 -17.34 14.53 8.77
N LEU A 4 -16.50 14.75 7.76
CA LEU A 4 -16.15 13.68 6.84
C LEU A 4 -15.39 12.62 7.62
N SER A 5 -15.72 11.35 7.40
CA SER A 5 -14.92 10.27 7.93
C SER A 5 -13.54 10.32 7.27
N VAL A 6 -12.54 9.79 7.95
CA VAL A 6 -11.20 9.68 7.39
C VAL A 6 -11.24 8.91 6.07
N ASN A 7 -12.01 7.84 6.04
CA ASN A 7 -12.15 7.02 4.83
C ASN A 7 -12.70 7.83 3.66
N GLN A 8 -13.74 8.63 3.89
CA GLN A 8 -14.32 9.44 2.83
C GLN A 8 -13.36 10.53 2.36
N TYR A 9 -12.66 11.16 3.29
CA TYR A 9 -11.66 12.17 2.96
C TYR A 9 -10.57 11.58 2.05
N LEU A 10 -10.08 10.39 2.38
CA LEU A 10 -9.06 9.72 1.58
C LEU A 10 -9.59 9.28 0.22
N ARG A 11 -10.82 8.75 0.16
CA ARG A 11 -11.44 8.33 -1.10
C ARG A 11 -11.57 9.49 -2.08
N ASP A 12 -11.88 10.68 -1.58
CA ASP A 12 -12.05 11.86 -2.43
C ASP A 12 -10.76 12.24 -3.15
N HIS A 13 -9.62 11.71 -2.70
CA HIS A 13 -8.31 11.98 -3.30
C HIS A 13 -7.80 10.79 -4.13
N ILE A 14 -8.63 9.80 -4.37
CA ILE A 14 -8.29 8.65 -5.23
C ILE A 14 -8.98 8.85 -6.56
N ARG A 15 -8.17 8.83 -7.63
CA ARG A 15 -8.68 9.02 -8.99
C ARG A 15 -9.03 7.66 -9.61
N THR A 16 -10.19 7.59 -10.29
CA THR A 16 -10.55 6.40 -11.05
C THR A 16 -10.25 6.64 -12.53
N VAL A 17 -9.49 5.73 -13.12
CA VAL A 17 -9.21 5.74 -14.56
C VAL A 17 -9.93 4.53 -15.17
N PRO A 18 -11.01 4.76 -15.95
CA PRO A 18 -11.73 3.63 -16.54
C PRO A 18 -10.95 3.02 -17.68
N ASN A 19 -11.15 1.71 -17.87
CA ASN A 19 -10.58 0.95 -18.98
C ASN A 19 -9.05 1.04 -19.06
N TRP A 20 -8.40 0.96 -17.92
CA TRP A 20 -6.94 0.99 -17.85
C TRP A 20 -6.46 -0.04 -16.83
N PRO A 21 -5.42 -0.83 -17.11
CA PRO A 21 -4.61 -0.88 -18.35
C PRO A 21 -5.29 -1.60 -19.50
N ALA A 22 -6.50 -2.13 -19.29
CA ALA A 22 -7.23 -2.86 -20.31
C ALA A 22 -8.72 -2.53 -20.24
N PRO A 23 -9.49 -2.74 -21.33
CA PRO A 23 -10.93 -2.54 -21.31
C PRO A 23 -11.58 -3.31 -20.16
N GLY A 24 -12.53 -2.68 -19.46
CA GLY A 24 -13.25 -3.27 -18.34
C GLY A 24 -12.58 -3.12 -16.99
N VAL A 25 -11.35 -2.67 -16.95
CA VAL A 25 -10.62 -2.48 -15.68
C VAL A 25 -10.80 -1.05 -15.18
N GLN A 26 -11.27 -0.90 -13.94
CA GLN A 26 -11.39 0.40 -13.29
C GLN A 26 -10.17 0.59 -12.40
N PHE A 27 -9.19 1.32 -12.91
CA PHE A 27 -7.94 1.54 -12.19
C PHE A 27 -8.11 2.61 -11.11
N ARG A 28 -7.72 2.30 -9.90
CA ARG A 28 -7.74 3.26 -8.79
C ARG A 28 -6.35 3.85 -8.61
N ASP A 29 -6.23 5.13 -8.93
CA ASP A 29 -4.95 5.83 -8.90
C ASP A 29 -4.82 6.63 -7.61
N ILE A 30 -3.85 6.29 -6.79
CA ILE A 30 -3.61 6.96 -5.52
C ILE A 30 -2.63 8.13 -5.65
N THR A 31 -2.17 8.43 -6.84
CA THR A 31 -1.20 9.52 -7.04
C THR A 31 -1.66 10.86 -6.46
N PRO A 32 -2.92 11.30 -6.66
CA PRO A 32 -3.36 12.55 -6.05
C PRO A 32 -3.24 12.56 -4.53
N LEU A 33 -3.48 11.40 -3.90
CA LEU A 33 -3.34 11.24 -2.46
C LEU A 33 -1.88 11.37 -2.02
N LEU A 34 -0.96 10.80 -2.79
CA LEU A 34 0.47 10.85 -2.47
C LEU A 34 1.07 12.23 -2.69
N GLN A 35 0.55 12.98 -3.67
CA GLN A 35 1.08 14.29 -4.03
C GLN A 35 0.71 15.40 -3.05
N ASP A 36 -0.34 15.21 -2.27
CA ASP A 36 -0.78 16.20 -1.30
C ASP A 36 -0.23 15.84 0.08
N ALA A 37 0.67 16.67 0.58
CA ALA A 37 1.35 16.38 1.85
C ALA A 37 0.38 16.23 3.01
N LYS A 38 -0.68 17.03 3.04
CA LYS A 38 -1.69 16.96 4.10
C LYS A 38 -2.49 15.67 4.03
N VAL A 39 -2.91 15.28 2.83
CA VAL A 39 -3.69 14.07 2.61
C VAL A 39 -2.83 12.83 2.92
N PHE A 40 -1.59 12.84 2.47
CA PHE A 40 -0.67 11.75 2.75
C PHE A 40 -0.44 11.57 4.25
N ARG A 41 -0.30 12.70 4.96
CA ARG A 41 -0.16 12.65 6.43
C ARG A 41 -1.39 12.04 7.08
N VAL A 42 -2.59 12.41 6.63
CA VAL A 42 -3.82 11.83 7.16
C VAL A 42 -3.86 10.32 6.93
N LEU A 43 -3.41 9.86 5.77
CA LEU A 43 -3.35 8.43 5.46
C LEU A 43 -2.40 7.71 6.44
N ILE A 44 -1.19 8.21 6.58
CA ILE A 44 -0.19 7.59 7.45
C ILE A 44 -0.65 7.62 8.91
N ASP A 45 -1.19 8.75 9.35
CA ASP A 45 -1.68 8.88 10.73
C ASP A 45 -2.80 7.88 11.02
N ALA A 46 -3.66 7.61 10.04
CA ALA A 46 -4.73 6.64 10.20
C ALA A 46 -4.17 5.22 10.45
N PHE A 47 -3.14 4.83 9.71
CA PHE A 47 -2.46 3.56 9.94
C PHE A 47 -1.77 3.52 11.30
N VAL A 48 -1.02 4.56 11.62
CA VAL A 48 -0.26 4.62 12.88
C VAL A 48 -1.20 4.58 14.07
N HIS A 49 -2.26 5.37 14.02
CA HIS A 49 -3.24 5.43 15.12
C HIS A 49 -3.85 4.05 15.37
N ARG A 50 -4.16 3.32 14.32
CA ARG A 50 -4.77 1.99 14.43
C ARG A 50 -3.81 0.95 15.01
N TYR A 51 -2.54 0.98 14.60
CA TYR A 51 -1.60 -0.09 14.87
C TYR A 51 -0.55 0.24 15.94
N MET A 52 -0.60 1.43 16.54
CA MET A 52 0.31 1.79 17.62
C MET A 52 -0.06 1.16 18.97
N ASP A 53 -1.30 0.71 19.11
CA ASP A 53 -1.74 0.04 20.34
C ASP A 53 -0.95 -1.27 20.49
N PRO A 54 -0.39 -1.52 21.71
CA PRO A 54 0.40 -2.73 21.93
C PRO A 54 -0.30 -4.04 21.53
N SER A 55 -1.62 -4.09 21.65
CA SER A 55 -2.38 -5.29 21.26
C SER A 55 -2.47 -5.48 19.76
N MET A 56 -2.23 -4.44 18.97
CA MET A 56 -2.34 -4.47 17.51
C MET A 56 -1.04 -4.16 16.80
N ARG A 57 -0.01 -3.79 17.55
CA ARG A 57 1.25 -3.37 16.95
C ARG A 57 1.91 -4.52 16.20
N PRO A 58 2.25 -4.32 14.92
CA PRO A 58 2.95 -5.35 14.16
C PRO A 58 4.42 -5.42 14.57
N ASP A 59 5.04 -6.58 14.33
CA ASP A 59 6.48 -6.73 14.49
C ASP A 59 7.24 -6.19 13.28
N VAL A 60 6.57 -6.16 12.13
CA VAL A 60 7.17 -5.74 10.87
C VAL A 60 6.04 -5.35 9.91
N VAL A 61 6.36 -4.49 8.95
CA VAL A 61 5.42 -4.12 7.88
C VAL A 61 5.95 -4.66 6.57
N ALA A 62 5.08 -5.29 5.79
CA ALA A 62 5.41 -5.73 4.44
C ALA A 62 4.65 -4.88 3.42
N GLY A 63 5.30 -4.52 2.34
CA GLY A 63 4.68 -3.75 1.28
C GLY A 63 4.92 -4.37 -0.09
N LEU A 64 3.87 -4.37 -0.92
CA LEU A 64 3.94 -4.89 -2.28
C LEU A 64 4.47 -3.82 -3.24
N ASP A 65 5.24 -4.27 -4.22
CA ASP A 65 5.78 -3.44 -5.30
C ASP A 65 4.60 -2.87 -6.13
N ALA A 66 4.51 -1.56 -6.40
CA ALA A 66 5.46 -0.53 -5.95
C ALA A 66 4.81 0.43 -4.95
N ARG A 67 3.47 0.56 -4.99
CA ARG A 67 2.71 1.49 -4.15
C ARG A 67 2.88 1.16 -2.66
N GLY A 68 2.89 -0.13 -2.35
CA GLY A 68 3.08 -0.58 -0.98
C GLY A 68 4.45 -0.21 -0.40
N PHE A 69 5.44 0.03 -1.25
CA PHE A 69 6.75 0.48 -0.78
C PHE A 69 6.67 1.88 -0.21
N ILE A 70 5.92 2.77 -0.87
CA ILE A 70 5.79 4.17 -0.44
C ILE A 70 5.07 4.24 0.90
N VAL A 71 3.87 3.69 0.97
CA VAL A 71 3.05 3.75 2.18
C VAL A 71 3.62 2.87 3.28
N GLY A 72 4.01 1.64 2.94
CA GLY A 72 4.49 0.68 3.92
C GLY A 72 5.77 1.10 4.60
N ALA A 73 6.72 1.66 3.85
CA ALA A 73 7.98 2.12 4.43
C ALA A 73 7.76 3.27 5.43
N VAL A 74 6.87 4.21 5.10
CA VAL A 74 6.58 5.33 5.99
C VAL A 74 5.84 4.85 7.24
N VAL A 75 4.88 3.95 7.09
CA VAL A 75 4.16 3.37 8.25
C VAL A 75 5.13 2.62 9.15
N ALA A 76 6.03 1.81 8.57
CA ALA A 76 7.03 1.09 9.34
C ALA A 76 7.94 2.04 10.13
N TYR A 77 8.38 3.11 9.49
CA TYR A 77 9.21 4.13 10.13
C TYR A 77 8.48 4.76 11.32
N GLU A 78 7.22 5.15 11.12
CA GLU A 78 6.45 5.79 12.18
C GLU A 78 6.13 4.84 13.33
N LEU A 79 5.95 3.55 13.04
CA LEU A 79 5.71 2.53 14.07
C LEU A 79 7.01 2.03 14.69
N ASN A 80 8.16 2.44 14.18
CA ASN A 80 9.47 2.01 14.64
C ASN A 80 9.67 0.49 14.50
N VAL A 81 9.27 -0.06 13.38
CA VAL A 81 9.46 -1.47 13.03
C VAL A 81 10.13 -1.57 11.67
N GLY A 82 10.60 -2.76 11.33
CA GLY A 82 11.25 -3.00 10.05
C GLY A 82 10.25 -3.06 8.89
N PHE A 83 10.77 -2.98 7.68
CA PHE A 83 9.99 -3.08 6.45
C PHE A 83 10.50 -4.22 5.58
N ILE A 84 9.59 -5.04 5.07
CA ILE A 84 9.91 -6.16 4.18
C ILE A 84 9.33 -5.83 2.79
N PRO A 85 10.20 -5.67 1.77
CA PRO A 85 9.70 -5.51 0.41
C PRO A 85 9.24 -6.84 -0.16
N VAL A 86 8.04 -6.86 -0.73
CA VAL A 86 7.51 -7.98 -1.49
C VAL A 86 7.50 -7.52 -2.94
N ARG A 87 8.33 -8.14 -3.77
CA ARG A 87 8.61 -7.64 -5.11
C ARG A 87 8.11 -8.60 -6.17
N LYS A 88 8.05 -8.11 -7.40
CA LYS A 88 7.77 -8.95 -8.56
C LYS A 88 8.91 -9.96 -8.72
N LYS A 89 8.57 -11.15 -9.18
CA LYS A 89 9.53 -12.23 -9.36
C LYS A 89 10.74 -11.76 -10.18
N GLY A 90 11.93 -12.11 -9.72
CA GLY A 90 13.18 -11.78 -10.39
C GLY A 90 13.79 -10.45 -9.97
N LYS A 91 13.18 -9.72 -9.05
CA LYS A 91 13.69 -8.42 -8.59
C LYS A 91 14.50 -8.48 -7.32
N LEU A 92 14.51 -9.61 -6.62
CA LEU A 92 15.26 -9.77 -5.38
C LEU A 92 16.44 -10.72 -5.58
N PRO A 93 17.61 -10.36 -5.05
CA PRO A 93 18.75 -11.29 -4.95
C PRO A 93 18.56 -12.23 -3.76
N PHE A 94 19.43 -13.21 -3.65
CA PHE A 94 19.44 -14.19 -2.56
C PHE A 94 18.20 -15.09 -2.54
N THR A 95 18.05 -15.80 -1.44
CA THR A 95 16.98 -16.78 -1.26
C THR A 95 15.64 -16.09 -1.03
N THR A 96 14.64 -16.51 -1.77
CA THR A 96 13.29 -15.94 -1.69
C THR A 96 12.24 -17.05 -1.61
N VAL A 97 11.06 -16.70 -1.13
CA VAL A 97 9.85 -17.50 -1.32
C VAL A 97 8.91 -16.70 -2.21
N GLU A 98 8.11 -17.41 -3.00
CA GLU A 98 7.25 -16.73 -3.96
C GLU A 98 5.82 -17.24 -3.90
N GLU A 99 4.88 -16.42 -4.36
CA GLU A 99 3.48 -16.75 -4.46
C GLU A 99 2.92 -16.18 -5.75
N THR A 100 2.13 -16.97 -6.46
CA THR A 100 1.48 -16.53 -7.69
C THR A 100 0.01 -16.22 -7.40
N TYR A 101 -0.49 -15.13 -7.96
CA TYR A 101 -1.87 -14.71 -7.77
C TYR A 101 -2.47 -14.25 -9.09
N GLU A 102 -3.80 -14.29 -9.15
CA GLU A 102 -4.55 -13.92 -10.34
C GLU A 102 -4.90 -12.44 -10.34
N LEU A 103 -4.82 -11.83 -11.51
CA LEU A 103 -5.24 -10.45 -11.75
C LEU A 103 -6.44 -10.46 -12.70
N GLU A 104 -7.12 -9.32 -12.80
CA GLU A 104 -8.23 -9.16 -13.74
C GLU A 104 -7.79 -9.36 -15.20
N TYR A 105 -6.51 -9.15 -15.47
CA TYR A 105 -5.95 -9.21 -16.84
C TYR A 105 -4.76 -10.17 -16.95
N GLY A 106 -4.67 -11.16 -16.05
CA GLY A 106 -3.60 -12.14 -16.09
C GLY A 106 -3.24 -12.66 -14.71
N SER A 107 -1.99 -13.06 -14.57
CA SER A 107 -1.46 -13.50 -13.29
C SER A 107 -0.12 -12.83 -13.02
N ALA A 108 0.30 -12.81 -11.78
CA ALA A 108 1.58 -12.25 -11.38
C ALA A 108 2.16 -13.07 -10.24
N THR A 109 3.49 -13.07 -10.15
CA THR A 109 4.22 -13.75 -9.09
C THR A 109 5.01 -12.72 -8.32
N VAL A 110 4.90 -12.76 -7.00
CA VAL A 110 5.68 -11.90 -6.11
C VAL A 110 6.58 -12.76 -5.24
N GLU A 111 7.62 -12.14 -4.71
CA GLU A 111 8.58 -12.83 -3.87
C GLU A 111 9.06 -11.92 -2.75
N LEU A 112 9.52 -12.54 -1.66
CA LEU A 112 10.15 -11.84 -0.57
C LEU A 112 11.34 -12.65 -0.07
N HIS A 113 12.25 -12.01 0.62
CA HIS A 113 13.40 -12.71 1.19
C HIS A 113 12.97 -13.69 2.27
N THR A 114 13.58 -14.85 2.27
CA THR A 114 13.37 -15.86 3.31
C THR A 114 13.97 -15.44 4.65
#